data_6378ad706c753a3c0beae025ad45149c
#
_entry.id   6378ad706c753a3c0beae025ad45149c
#
_cell.length_a   1.000
_cell.length_b   1.000
_cell.length_c   1.000
_cell.angle_alpha   90.00
_cell.angle_beta   90.00
_cell.angle_gamma   90.00
#
_symmetry.space_group_name_H-M   'P 1'
#
loop_
_entity.id
_entity.type
_entity.pdbx_description
1 polymer ?
#
loop_
_entity_poly.entity_id
_entity_poly.type
_entity_poly.pdbx_seq_one_letter_code
_entity_poly.pdbx_strand_id
1 'polypeptide(L)'
;MLFATCYFLAGPEAQASPAMSFANRASPAAAVGDTAQVVRLLKLAELSVTSKPDSALHYANEALTLARRRHRPRQEAEALEYIGWVSYVRGDYPGSLRLYQQALSVAQAAGYAKECARLHTYIGMVLQAEGAYPEALANNLAALKYYTAVRDTANLAFSIMNVAAVEYHAHHYAQAIAYYQQAIQQLKKNNDLEDLNASYLGLASVYTDMGNLGQAETYFRLGLDFFRRQKDRTNEAIVLNNLGEVSTKQKNYAQAHRFLTQALQLAQANQDASVTAASSAALAQVFFLQGQHDQAQTYARRSLALAQRIKARPVAKDACLVLANSLAAQRRFEPALAFYKQGKVLEDSIYGLEHTAQLEALRSQYQEYRREQQESAQRYRIQQLERDQRISRLTLTLVLGVGLSLLVFAWLGWRQYQATRQRNRAQKQAEQAAERVEQLQNESRLQQAEYELGFKDRKLATLALAAMQKGEFLHEVKERLDVIAQTADEEVRRQLGRLRLSIEQNGSSNKDWDQFRVIFEEVHPNFFAELQRQFPEVTPNELRLAALLRLNFSSKAMAGLLGISEESVKKARYRLRQKLQLSTADNLVEFMMRLDAASLSGTAAIKNQE
;
A
#
# COMPACT_ATOMS: atom_id res chain seq x y z
N MET A 1 -3.94 7.31 -26.81
CA MET A 1 -4.05 6.48 -25.58
C MET A 1 -3.51 5.07 -25.81
N LEU A 2 -2.29 4.88 -26.27
CA LEU A 2 -1.94 3.56 -26.79
C LEU A 2 -0.60 2.98 -26.30
N PHE A 3 0.26 3.66 -25.54
CA PHE A 3 1.61 3.16 -25.32
C PHE A 3 2.26 3.38 -23.94
N ALA A 4 1.57 3.90 -22.97
CA ALA A 4 2.18 4.16 -21.65
C ALA A 4 2.33 2.94 -20.73
N THR A 5 1.98 1.77 -21.21
CA THR A 5 1.94 0.54 -20.39
C THR A 5 3.25 -0.26 -20.37
N CYS A 6 4.24 0.13 -21.15
CA CYS A 6 5.46 -0.68 -21.30
C CYS A 6 6.38 -0.69 -20.08
N TYR A 7 6.37 0.34 -19.25
CA TYR A 7 7.27 0.36 -18.09
C TYR A 7 6.88 -0.64 -16.97
N PHE A 8 5.57 -0.92 -16.85
CA PHE A 8 5.06 -1.89 -15.88
C PHE A 8 4.74 -3.27 -16.48
N LEU A 9 4.81 -3.39 -17.81
CA LEU A 9 4.60 -4.63 -18.54
C LEU A 9 5.92 -5.30 -18.98
N ALA A 10 7.02 -4.61 -18.89
CA ALA A 10 8.28 -5.29 -18.81
C ALA A 10 8.14 -6.28 -17.64
N GLY A 11 8.24 -7.56 -17.93
CA GLY A 11 8.14 -8.59 -16.91
C GLY A 11 9.00 -8.24 -15.70
N PRO A 12 8.71 -8.80 -14.56
CA PRO A 12 9.36 -8.46 -13.29
C PRO A 12 10.90 -8.52 -13.31
N GLU A 13 11.49 -9.05 -14.36
CA GLU A 13 12.93 -8.97 -14.62
C GLU A 13 13.43 -7.56 -14.96
N ALA A 14 12.54 -6.67 -15.39
CA ALA A 14 12.86 -5.33 -15.84
C ALA A 14 12.42 -4.22 -14.87
N GLN A 15 11.58 -4.53 -13.91
CA GLN A 15 11.54 -3.71 -12.72
C GLN A 15 12.89 -3.97 -12.04
N ALA A 16 13.80 -2.99 -12.13
CA ALA A 16 14.92 -2.94 -11.23
C ALA A 16 14.32 -3.28 -9.87
N SER A 17 14.66 -4.44 -9.39
CA SER A 17 14.33 -4.85 -8.04
C SER A 17 14.60 -3.59 -7.22
N PRO A 18 13.61 -2.97 -6.53
CA PRO A 18 14.00 -2.14 -5.43
C PRO A 18 14.95 -3.08 -4.73
N ALA A 19 16.25 -2.70 -4.65
CA ALA A 19 17.23 -3.60 -4.09
C ALA A 19 16.55 -4.04 -2.83
N MET A 20 16.01 -5.28 -2.85
CA MET A 20 15.20 -5.77 -1.75
C MET A 20 16.16 -5.60 -0.61
N SER A 21 16.06 -4.43 0.08
CA SER A 21 16.99 -4.02 1.11
C SER A 21 16.73 -4.93 2.30
N PHE A 22 17.02 -6.19 2.06
CA PHE A 22 17.18 -7.20 3.09
C PHE A 22 18.50 -6.99 3.83
N ALA A 23 19.29 -5.96 3.39
CA ALA A 23 20.55 -5.61 3.98
C ALA A 23 20.38 -5.14 5.42
N ASN A 24 21.04 -5.87 6.30
CA ASN A 24 21.34 -5.62 7.70
C ASN A 24 20.24 -5.85 8.72
N ARG A 25 20.12 -7.10 9.14
CA ARG A 25 19.99 -7.42 10.57
C ARG A 25 20.75 -8.71 10.88
N ALA A 26 22.02 -8.56 11.15
CA ALA A 26 22.71 -9.48 12.04
C ALA A 26 22.15 -9.25 13.45
N SER A 27 21.36 -10.16 13.97
CA SER A 27 21.03 -10.25 15.38
C SER A 27 21.83 -11.39 16.01
N PRO A 28 22.25 -11.28 17.29
CA PRO A 28 23.35 -12.07 17.82
C PRO A 28 23.00 -13.52 18.03
N ALA A 29 24.06 -14.32 17.97
CA ALA A 29 24.12 -15.76 18.13
C ALA A 29 23.40 -16.28 19.38
N ALA A 30 22.49 -17.24 19.18
CA ALA A 30 22.35 -18.43 20.02
C ALA A 30 21.19 -19.32 19.51
N ALA A 31 21.46 -20.19 18.60
CA ALA A 31 20.92 -21.55 18.41
C ALA A 31 21.59 -22.13 17.17
N VAL A 32 22.77 -22.67 17.39
CA VAL A 32 23.66 -23.17 16.35
C VAL A 32 23.08 -24.47 15.82
N GLY A 33 22.66 -24.50 14.58
CA GLY A 33 22.26 -25.67 13.80
C GLY A 33 21.24 -25.32 12.74
N ASP A 34 19.95 -25.28 13.11
CA ASP A 34 18.85 -25.26 12.16
C ASP A 34 18.34 -23.85 11.83
N THR A 35 18.41 -22.92 12.78
CA THR A 35 18.03 -21.52 12.52
C THR A 35 19.02 -20.86 11.54
N ALA A 36 20.30 -21.19 11.68
CA ALA A 36 21.33 -20.73 10.76
C ALA A 36 21.10 -21.30 9.35
N GLN A 37 20.60 -22.54 9.24
CA GLN A 37 20.28 -23.16 7.96
C GLN A 37 19.11 -22.43 7.26
N VAL A 38 18.00 -22.14 7.97
CA VAL A 38 16.88 -21.38 7.40
C VAL A 38 17.35 -20.01 6.90
N VAL A 39 18.09 -19.27 7.72
CA VAL A 39 18.62 -17.95 7.35
C VAL A 39 19.56 -18.06 6.14
N ARG A 40 20.39 -19.09 6.08
CA ARG A 40 21.27 -19.32 4.93
C ARG A 40 20.49 -19.61 3.65
N LEU A 41 19.44 -20.43 3.73
CA LEU A 41 18.57 -20.74 2.59
C LEU A 41 17.83 -19.49 2.10
N LEU A 42 17.31 -18.67 3.00
CA LEU A 42 16.67 -17.41 2.66
C LEU A 42 17.67 -16.44 1.99
N LYS A 43 18.91 -16.41 2.48
CA LYS A 43 19.95 -15.59 1.84
C LYS A 43 20.33 -16.09 0.44
N LEU A 44 20.34 -17.40 0.22
CA LEU A 44 20.54 -17.97 -1.12
C LEU A 44 19.35 -17.69 -2.04
N ALA A 45 18.13 -17.74 -1.51
CA ALA A 45 16.93 -17.34 -2.25
C ALA A 45 17.00 -15.87 -2.66
N GLU A 46 17.35 -14.98 -1.74
CA GLU A 46 17.56 -13.55 -2.00
C GLU A 46 18.56 -13.31 -3.12
N LEU A 47 19.75 -13.88 -3.04
CA LEU A 47 20.83 -13.71 -4.02
C LEU A 47 20.48 -14.29 -5.41
N SER A 48 19.55 -15.23 -5.45
CA SER A 48 19.17 -15.93 -6.68
C SER A 48 17.90 -15.40 -7.31
N VAL A 49 17.12 -14.61 -6.59
CA VAL A 49 15.73 -14.25 -6.96
C VAL A 49 15.61 -13.52 -8.30
N THR A 50 16.59 -12.71 -8.64
CA THR A 50 16.64 -11.96 -9.90
C THR A 50 17.35 -12.69 -11.01
N SER A 51 18.45 -13.43 -10.70
CA SER A 51 19.31 -14.03 -11.70
C SER A 51 18.98 -15.48 -12.02
N LYS A 52 18.43 -16.23 -11.05
CA LYS A 52 18.10 -17.66 -11.16
C LYS A 52 16.81 -17.98 -10.40
N PRO A 53 15.63 -17.60 -10.93
CA PRO A 53 14.35 -17.76 -10.21
C PRO A 53 14.04 -19.20 -9.79
N ASP A 54 14.47 -20.20 -10.56
CA ASP A 54 14.28 -21.62 -10.22
C ASP A 54 15.09 -22.02 -8.97
N SER A 55 16.32 -21.52 -8.88
CA SER A 55 17.16 -21.76 -7.70
C SER A 55 16.60 -21.04 -6.47
N ALA A 56 16.13 -19.79 -6.65
CA ALA A 56 15.47 -19.04 -5.58
C ALA A 56 14.24 -19.78 -5.06
N LEU A 57 13.40 -20.30 -5.96
CA LEU A 57 12.23 -21.09 -5.61
C LEU A 57 12.59 -22.35 -4.83
N HIS A 58 13.64 -23.06 -5.24
CA HIS A 58 14.13 -24.24 -4.53
C HIS A 58 14.56 -23.90 -3.10
N TYR A 59 15.42 -22.90 -2.93
CA TYR A 59 15.90 -22.49 -1.61
C TYR A 59 14.78 -21.95 -0.72
N ALA A 60 13.85 -21.17 -1.27
CA ALA A 60 12.73 -20.63 -0.52
C ALA A 60 11.75 -21.72 -0.06
N ASN A 61 11.49 -22.76 -0.87
CA ASN A 61 10.64 -23.88 -0.47
C ASN A 61 11.30 -24.74 0.63
N GLU A 62 12.60 -24.96 0.54
CA GLU A 62 13.34 -25.66 1.58
C GLU A 62 13.33 -24.86 2.89
N ALA A 63 13.57 -23.54 2.80
CA ALA A 63 13.47 -22.62 3.93
C ALA A 63 12.07 -22.63 4.55
N LEU A 64 11.01 -22.58 3.74
CA LEU A 64 9.62 -22.63 4.18
C LEU A 64 9.32 -23.91 4.97
N THR A 65 9.74 -25.05 4.42
CA THR A 65 9.53 -26.36 5.05
C THR A 65 10.20 -26.42 6.42
N LEU A 66 11.43 -25.93 6.49
CA LEU A 66 12.21 -25.93 7.73
C LEU A 66 11.67 -24.91 8.74
N ALA A 67 11.29 -23.70 8.28
CA ALA A 67 10.69 -22.66 9.13
C ALA A 67 9.38 -23.13 9.78
N ARG A 68 8.51 -23.81 9.02
CA ARG A 68 7.27 -24.42 9.53
C ARG A 68 7.52 -25.47 10.58
N ARG A 69 8.44 -26.42 10.31
CA ARG A 69 8.81 -27.48 11.25
C ARG A 69 9.35 -26.92 12.56
N ARG A 70 10.01 -25.77 12.51
CA ARG A 70 10.66 -25.12 13.67
C ARG A 70 9.84 -24.00 14.29
N HIS A 71 8.60 -23.82 13.86
CA HIS A 71 7.70 -22.75 14.34
C HIS A 71 8.37 -21.37 14.29
N ARG A 72 8.94 -21.03 13.12
CA ARG A 72 9.63 -19.76 12.86
C ARG A 72 8.80 -18.86 11.96
N PRO A 73 7.79 -18.17 12.49
CA PRO A 73 6.82 -17.44 11.68
C PRO A 73 7.44 -16.31 10.85
N ARG A 74 8.52 -15.68 11.33
CA ARG A 74 9.19 -14.64 10.57
C ARG A 74 9.85 -15.20 9.31
N GLN A 75 10.60 -16.29 9.46
CA GLN A 75 11.27 -16.96 8.34
C GLN A 75 10.26 -17.66 7.42
N GLU A 76 9.14 -18.10 7.95
CA GLU A 76 8.03 -18.63 7.16
C GLU A 76 7.44 -17.54 6.25
N ALA A 77 7.14 -16.37 6.81
CA ALA A 77 6.62 -15.24 6.03
C ALA A 77 7.63 -14.78 4.96
N GLU A 78 8.92 -14.73 5.31
CA GLU A 78 9.99 -14.36 4.38
C GLU A 78 10.17 -15.39 3.25
N ALA A 79 10.10 -16.69 3.55
CA ALA A 79 10.15 -17.73 2.53
C ALA A 79 8.96 -17.65 1.56
N LEU A 80 7.74 -17.45 2.09
CA LEU A 80 6.53 -17.25 1.30
C LEU A 80 6.63 -16.01 0.40
N GLU A 81 7.28 -14.96 0.90
CA GLU A 81 7.54 -13.73 0.16
C GLU A 81 8.42 -13.99 -1.08
N TYR A 82 9.53 -14.74 -0.92
CA TYR A 82 10.38 -15.08 -2.07
C TYR A 82 9.68 -15.99 -3.08
N ILE A 83 8.88 -16.96 -2.61
CA ILE A 83 8.08 -17.81 -3.50
C ILE A 83 7.04 -16.96 -4.25
N GLY A 84 6.38 -16.05 -3.53
CA GLY A 84 5.43 -15.09 -4.09
C GLY A 84 6.06 -14.18 -5.15
N TRP A 85 7.27 -13.70 -4.89
CA TRP A 85 8.03 -12.91 -5.86
C TRP A 85 8.36 -13.70 -7.12
N VAL A 86 8.85 -14.94 -6.99
CA VAL A 86 9.14 -15.79 -8.15
C VAL A 86 7.85 -16.06 -8.97
N SER A 87 6.71 -16.26 -8.30
CA SER A 87 5.41 -16.41 -8.97
C SER A 87 5.04 -15.13 -9.72
N TYR A 88 5.23 -13.97 -9.11
CA TYR A 88 5.02 -12.66 -9.73
C TYR A 88 5.88 -12.50 -10.99
N VAL A 89 7.18 -12.79 -10.89
CA VAL A 89 8.15 -12.75 -12.00
C VAL A 89 7.72 -13.65 -13.17
N ARG A 90 7.13 -14.79 -12.86
CA ARG A 90 6.61 -15.73 -13.87
C ARG A 90 5.24 -15.34 -14.44
N GLY A 91 4.65 -14.23 -13.98
CA GLY A 91 3.30 -13.80 -14.39
C GLY A 91 2.17 -14.61 -13.77
N ASP A 92 2.45 -15.48 -12.79
CA ASP A 92 1.43 -16.15 -11.99
C ASP A 92 0.95 -15.21 -10.87
N TYR A 93 0.23 -14.17 -11.26
CA TYR A 93 -0.28 -13.16 -10.33
C TYR A 93 -1.25 -13.75 -9.29
N PRO A 94 -2.21 -14.62 -9.65
CA PRO A 94 -3.08 -15.24 -8.65
C PRO A 94 -2.31 -16.13 -7.66
N GLY A 95 -1.28 -16.84 -8.11
CA GLY A 95 -0.39 -17.62 -7.24
C GLY A 95 0.42 -16.73 -6.30
N SER A 96 0.99 -15.66 -6.83
CA SER A 96 1.73 -14.66 -6.07
C SER A 96 0.86 -14.00 -5.00
N LEU A 97 -0.36 -13.58 -5.37
CA LEU A 97 -1.31 -12.96 -4.44
C LEU A 97 -1.64 -13.87 -3.26
N ARG A 98 -1.94 -15.15 -3.53
CA ARG A 98 -2.20 -16.14 -2.47
C ARG A 98 -1.01 -16.29 -1.52
N LEU A 99 0.21 -16.36 -2.06
CA LEU A 99 1.44 -16.51 -1.27
C LEU A 99 1.71 -15.29 -0.39
N TYR A 100 1.55 -14.09 -0.92
CA TYR A 100 1.69 -12.87 -0.13
C TYR A 100 0.60 -12.71 0.93
N GLN A 101 -0.63 -13.13 0.65
CA GLN A 101 -1.71 -13.16 1.65
C GLN A 101 -1.42 -14.17 2.77
N GLN A 102 -0.87 -15.34 2.44
CA GLN A 102 -0.41 -16.30 3.45
C GLN A 102 0.73 -15.72 4.28
N ALA A 103 1.73 -15.11 3.65
CA ALA A 103 2.82 -14.44 4.35
C ALA A 103 2.31 -13.34 5.28
N LEU A 104 1.35 -12.54 4.80
CA LEU A 104 0.70 -11.47 5.58
C LEU A 104 -0.03 -12.04 6.79
N SER A 105 -0.78 -13.11 6.62
CA SER A 105 -1.47 -13.80 7.71
C SER A 105 -0.50 -14.28 8.79
N VAL A 106 0.62 -14.90 8.39
CA VAL A 106 1.68 -15.35 9.31
C VAL A 106 2.34 -14.16 10.02
N ALA A 107 2.66 -13.09 9.29
CA ALA A 107 3.27 -11.89 9.86
C ALA A 107 2.33 -11.17 10.84
N GLN A 108 1.04 -11.08 10.54
CA GLN A 108 0.01 -10.51 11.41
C GLN A 108 -0.15 -11.32 12.70
N ALA A 109 -0.21 -12.66 12.60
CA ALA A 109 -0.29 -13.55 13.75
C ALA A 109 0.89 -13.36 14.72
N ALA A 110 2.07 -13.12 14.15
CA ALA A 110 3.30 -12.97 14.92
C ALA A 110 3.58 -11.52 15.38
N GLY A 111 2.77 -10.55 14.97
CA GLY A 111 2.92 -9.14 15.36
C GLY A 111 4.02 -8.38 14.60
N TYR A 112 4.39 -8.84 13.43
CA TYR A 112 5.46 -8.23 12.63
C TYR A 112 4.90 -7.10 11.75
N ALA A 113 4.60 -5.95 12.36
CA ALA A 113 3.96 -4.82 11.70
C ALA A 113 4.75 -4.29 10.49
N LYS A 114 6.08 -4.30 10.53
CA LYS A 114 6.94 -3.88 9.41
C LYS A 114 6.83 -4.84 8.23
N GLU A 115 6.87 -6.12 8.50
CA GLU A 115 6.70 -7.18 7.51
C GLU A 115 5.29 -7.12 6.88
N CYS A 116 4.28 -6.84 7.68
CA CYS A 116 2.92 -6.62 7.17
C CYS A 116 2.84 -5.44 6.20
N ALA A 117 3.47 -4.32 6.54
CA ALA A 117 3.48 -3.15 5.66
C ALA A 117 4.19 -3.45 4.33
N ARG A 118 5.32 -4.17 4.36
CA ARG A 118 6.03 -4.61 3.16
C ARG A 118 5.17 -5.54 2.30
N LEU A 119 4.51 -6.52 2.92
CA LEU A 119 3.62 -7.44 2.22
C LEU A 119 2.40 -6.73 1.62
N HIS A 120 1.86 -5.72 2.29
CA HIS A 120 0.85 -4.85 1.70
C HIS A 120 1.35 -4.16 0.43
N THR A 121 2.61 -3.70 0.40
CA THR A 121 3.19 -3.12 -0.82
C THR A 121 3.25 -4.16 -1.96
N TYR A 122 3.72 -5.38 -1.68
CA TYR A 122 3.80 -6.44 -2.71
C TYR A 122 2.42 -6.92 -3.18
N ILE A 123 1.45 -7.04 -2.27
CA ILE A 123 0.05 -7.30 -2.63
C ILE A 123 -0.47 -6.19 -3.56
N GLY A 124 -0.19 -4.93 -3.22
CA GLY A 124 -0.53 -3.79 -4.05
C GLY A 124 0.06 -3.86 -5.46
N MET A 125 1.33 -4.27 -5.57
CA MET A 125 2.00 -4.45 -6.88
C MET A 125 1.35 -5.57 -7.71
N VAL A 126 1.03 -6.71 -7.08
CA VAL A 126 0.35 -7.82 -7.78
C VAL A 126 -1.04 -7.40 -8.27
N LEU A 127 -1.83 -6.77 -7.39
CA LEU A 127 -3.18 -6.30 -7.72
C LEU A 127 -3.15 -5.24 -8.83
N GLN A 128 -2.13 -4.36 -8.83
CA GLN A 128 -1.92 -3.41 -9.92
C GLN A 128 -1.63 -4.14 -11.24
N ALA A 129 -0.80 -5.20 -11.23
CA ALA A 129 -0.51 -6.00 -12.41
C ALA A 129 -1.75 -6.75 -12.94
N GLU A 130 -2.68 -7.10 -12.07
CA GLU A 130 -3.99 -7.69 -12.43
C GLU A 130 -5.02 -6.63 -12.87
N GLY A 131 -4.71 -5.34 -12.75
CA GLY A 131 -5.64 -4.24 -13.04
C GLY A 131 -6.63 -3.95 -11.91
N ALA A 132 -6.49 -4.57 -10.75
CA ALA A 132 -7.31 -4.35 -9.56
C ALA A 132 -6.82 -3.09 -8.81
N TYR A 133 -6.95 -1.92 -9.45
CA TYR A 133 -6.40 -0.66 -8.96
C TYR A 133 -6.95 -0.20 -7.60
N PRO A 134 -8.25 -0.37 -7.29
CA PRO A 134 -8.77 0.00 -5.97
C PRO A 134 -8.10 -0.76 -4.84
N GLU A 135 -7.98 -2.07 -5.01
CA GLU A 135 -7.36 -2.97 -4.06
C GLU A 135 -5.87 -2.71 -3.92
N ALA A 136 -5.21 -2.46 -5.05
CA ALA A 136 -3.82 -2.06 -5.08
C ALA A 136 -3.60 -0.78 -4.29
N LEU A 137 -4.44 0.23 -4.50
CA LEU A 137 -4.38 1.49 -3.76
C LEU A 137 -4.58 1.28 -2.26
N ALA A 138 -5.59 0.50 -1.85
CA ALA A 138 -5.86 0.21 -0.44
C ALA A 138 -4.63 -0.38 0.27
N ASN A 139 -4.00 -1.37 -0.37
CA ASN A 139 -2.82 -2.02 0.17
C ASN A 139 -1.62 -1.06 0.23
N ASN A 140 -1.34 -0.34 -0.85
CA ASN A 140 -0.23 0.63 -0.87
C ASN A 140 -0.43 1.76 0.16
N LEU A 141 -1.67 2.21 0.37
CA LEU A 141 -2.00 3.20 1.40
C LEU A 141 -1.84 2.66 2.82
N ALA A 142 -2.16 1.38 3.05
CA ALA A 142 -1.90 0.73 4.35
C ALA A 142 -0.40 0.70 4.66
N ALA A 143 0.44 0.34 3.68
CA ALA A 143 1.89 0.37 3.82
C ALA A 143 2.41 1.80 4.05
N LEU A 144 1.96 2.76 3.24
CA LEU A 144 2.33 4.17 3.34
C LEU A 144 2.03 4.74 4.73
N LYS A 145 0.85 4.42 5.27
CA LYS A 145 0.43 4.83 6.61
C LYS A 145 1.38 4.32 7.69
N TYR A 146 1.75 3.05 7.63
CA TYR A 146 2.70 2.45 8.56
C TYR A 146 4.07 3.12 8.49
N TYR A 147 4.66 3.22 7.29
CA TYR A 147 6.00 3.79 7.12
C TYR A 147 6.06 5.29 7.48
N THR A 148 4.97 6.01 7.29
CA THR A 148 4.83 7.40 7.75
C THR A 148 4.87 7.47 9.28
N ALA A 149 4.13 6.59 9.97
CA ALA A 149 4.05 6.57 11.44
C ALA A 149 5.40 6.23 12.10
N VAL A 150 6.14 5.27 11.52
CA VAL A 150 7.45 4.84 12.05
C VAL A 150 8.63 5.65 11.50
N ARG A 151 8.40 6.61 10.62
CA ARG A 151 9.41 7.44 9.95
C ARG A 151 10.49 6.63 9.22
N ASP A 152 10.12 5.50 8.65
CA ASP A 152 11.00 4.66 7.82
C ASP A 152 11.11 5.30 6.42
N THR A 153 12.05 6.22 6.26
CA THR A 153 12.16 7.08 5.07
C THR A 153 12.44 6.32 3.79
N ALA A 154 13.13 5.17 3.85
CA ALA A 154 13.42 4.35 2.68
C ALA A 154 12.15 3.66 2.16
N ASN A 155 11.47 2.89 3.01
CA ASN A 155 10.24 2.20 2.63
C ASN A 155 9.07 3.18 2.40
N LEU A 156 9.10 4.35 3.04
CA LEU A 156 8.15 5.43 2.79
C LEU A 156 8.22 5.90 1.33
N ALA A 157 9.43 6.18 0.82
CA ALA A 157 9.61 6.64 -0.54
C ALA A 157 9.11 5.61 -1.57
N PHE A 158 9.45 4.35 -1.35
CA PHE A 158 8.98 3.23 -2.18
C PHE A 158 7.44 3.09 -2.15
N SER A 159 6.82 3.21 -0.96
CA SER A 159 5.36 3.15 -0.86
C SER A 159 4.68 4.33 -1.56
N ILE A 160 5.24 5.54 -1.47
CA ILE A 160 4.74 6.72 -2.19
C ILE A 160 4.81 6.49 -3.70
N MET A 161 5.92 5.93 -4.20
CA MET A 161 6.09 5.61 -5.61
C MET A 161 5.04 4.59 -6.10
N ASN A 162 4.74 3.56 -5.31
CA ASN A 162 3.71 2.58 -5.67
C ASN A 162 2.30 3.19 -5.67
N VAL A 163 1.99 4.11 -4.75
CA VAL A 163 0.73 4.88 -4.81
C VAL A 163 0.68 5.71 -6.08
N ALA A 164 1.78 6.39 -6.44
CA ALA A 164 1.87 7.17 -7.67
C ALA A 164 1.62 6.32 -8.91
N ALA A 165 2.17 5.10 -8.94
CA ALA A 165 1.98 4.16 -10.04
C ALA A 165 0.50 3.72 -10.18
N VAL A 166 -0.19 3.42 -9.09
CA VAL A 166 -1.62 3.09 -9.12
C VAL A 166 -2.45 4.29 -9.59
N GLU A 167 -2.18 5.49 -9.09
CA GLU A 167 -2.87 6.72 -9.53
C GLU A 167 -2.65 7.01 -11.02
N TYR A 168 -1.45 6.73 -11.53
CA TYR A 168 -1.15 6.83 -12.96
C TYR A 168 -2.01 5.86 -13.80
N HIS A 169 -2.07 4.57 -13.42
CA HIS A 169 -2.87 3.59 -14.13
C HIS A 169 -4.39 3.84 -14.02
N ALA A 170 -4.81 4.50 -12.97
CA ALA A 170 -6.17 5.01 -12.81
C ALA A 170 -6.44 6.30 -13.61
N HIS A 171 -5.48 6.77 -14.40
CA HIS A 171 -5.54 8.02 -15.16
C HIS A 171 -5.66 9.31 -14.31
N HIS A 172 -5.33 9.23 -13.03
CA HIS A 172 -5.31 10.37 -12.13
C HIS A 172 -3.95 11.09 -12.18
N TYR A 173 -3.61 11.64 -13.32
CA TYR A 173 -2.26 12.15 -13.64
C TYR A 173 -1.77 13.23 -12.67
N ALA A 174 -2.64 14.15 -12.23
CA ALA A 174 -2.23 15.20 -11.30
C ALA A 174 -1.76 14.64 -9.95
N GLN A 175 -2.44 13.62 -9.44
CA GLN A 175 -2.07 12.96 -8.19
C GLN A 175 -0.82 12.10 -8.37
N ALA A 176 -0.73 11.36 -9.47
CA ALA A 176 0.47 10.59 -9.81
C ALA A 176 1.71 11.48 -9.84
N ILE A 177 1.64 12.65 -10.48
CA ILE A 177 2.74 13.64 -10.50
C ILE A 177 3.10 14.07 -9.08
N ALA A 178 2.11 14.44 -8.27
CA ALA A 178 2.33 14.90 -6.89
C ALA A 178 3.03 13.83 -6.04
N TYR A 179 2.58 12.58 -6.12
CA TYR A 179 3.20 11.47 -5.40
C TYR A 179 4.60 11.13 -5.94
N TYR A 180 4.81 11.08 -7.27
CA TYR A 180 6.16 10.88 -7.82
C TYR A 180 7.13 11.99 -7.40
N GLN A 181 6.70 13.25 -7.41
CA GLN A 181 7.53 14.37 -6.94
C GLN A 181 7.86 14.25 -5.46
N GLN A 182 6.91 13.82 -4.63
CA GLN A 182 7.14 13.56 -3.22
C GLN A 182 8.14 12.41 -3.01
N ALA A 183 8.01 11.30 -3.76
CA ALA A 183 8.95 10.18 -3.73
C ALA A 183 10.35 10.63 -4.12
N ILE A 184 10.50 11.36 -5.23
CA ILE A 184 11.76 11.92 -5.74
C ILE A 184 12.46 12.78 -4.67
N GLN A 185 11.71 13.61 -3.94
CA GLN A 185 12.30 14.42 -2.85
C GLN A 185 12.87 13.56 -1.73
N GLN A 186 12.18 12.50 -1.32
CA GLN A 186 12.65 11.58 -0.29
C GLN A 186 13.86 10.76 -0.76
N LEU A 187 13.79 10.23 -1.98
CA LEU A 187 14.84 9.40 -2.57
C LEU A 187 16.16 10.17 -2.77
N LYS A 188 16.08 11.44 -3.16
CA LYS A 188 17.25 12.32 -3.20
C LYS A 188 17.89 12.50 -1.84
N LYS A 189 17.09 12.66 -0.77
CA LYS A 189 17.61 12.78 0.61
C LYS A 189 18.25 11.49 1.11
N ASN A 190 17.68 10.35 0.71
CA ASN A 190 18.18 9.03 1.09
C ASN A 190 19.37 8.57 0.24
N ASN A 191 19.71 9.28 -0.84
CA ASN A 191 20.70 8.90 -1.86
C ASN A 191 20.39 7.53 -2.50
N ASP A 192 19.11 7.20 -2.64
CA ASP A 192 18.62 6.00 -3.30
C ASP A 192 18.48 6.27 -4.80
N LEU A 193 19.53 5.95 -5.55
CA LEU A 193 19.59 6.26 -6.98
C LEU A 193 18.74 5.31 -7.82
N GLU A 194 18.49 4.10 -7.37
CA GLU A 194 17.72 3.09 -8.10
C GLU A 194 16.24 3.47 -8.11
N ASP A 195 15.63 3.62 -6.94
CA ASP A 195 14.23 4.02 -6.82
C ASP A 195 14.00 5.45 -7.34
N LEU A 196 15.01 6.32 -7.23
CA LEU A 196 14.97 7.66 -7.81
C LEU A 196 14.78 7.60 -9.34
N ASN A 197 15.55 6.75 -10.02
CA ASN A 197 15.41 6.58 -11.46
C ASN A 197 14.10 5.89 -11.82
N ALA A 198 13.65 4.90 -11.06
CA ALA A 198 12.32 4.32 -11.23
C ALA A 198 11.21 5.39 -11.13
N SER A 199 11.32 6.30 -10.15
CA SER A 199 10.39 7.43 -10.00
C SER A 199 10.46 8.42 -11.19
N TYR A 200 11.65 8.68 -11.74
CA TYR A 200 11.79 9.50 -12.95
C TYR A 200 11.10 8.86 -14.14
N LEU A 201 11.24 7.55 -14.31
CA LEU A 201 10.59 6.84 -15.42
C LEU A 201 9.08 6.82 -15.26
N GLY A 202 8.57 6.60 -14.06
CA GLY A 202 7.14 6.70 -13.76
C GLY A 202 6.58 8.09 -14.07
N LEU A 203 7.26 9.13 -13.62
CA LEU A 203 6.89 10.52 -13.89
C LEU A 203 6.95 10.84 -15.39
N ALA A 204 7.96 10.33 -16.10
CA ALA A 204 8.08 10.47 -17.55
C ALA A 204 6.90 9.83 -18.28
N SER A 205 6.46 8.66 -17.84
CA SER A 205 5.28 7.98 -18.40
C SER A 205 4.01 8.82 -18.22
N VAL A 206 3.81 9.39 -17.03
CA VAL A 206 2.68 10.31 -16.78
C VAL A 206 2.72 11.50 -17.76
N TYR A 207 3.88 12.14 -17.91
CA TYR A 207 4.02 13.26 -18.84
C TYR A 207 3.82 12.85 -20.31
N THR A 208 4.21 11.62 -20.67
CA THR A 208 3.98 11.07 -22.01
C THR A 208 2.49 10.98 -22.33
N ASP A 209 1.68 10.52 -21.37
CA ASP A 209 0.23 10.38 -21.56
C ASP A 209 -0.51 11.71 -21.49
N MET A 210 -0.02 12.65 -20.71
CA MET A 210 -0.50 14.03 -20.72
C MET A 210 -0.11 14.81 -21.99
N GLY A 211 0.75 14.25 -22.85
CA GLY A 211 1.26 14.94 -24.04
C GLY A 211 2.39 15.94 -23.78
N ASN A 212 2.91 16.00 -22.56
CA ASN A 212 4.03 16.86 -22.21
C ASN A 212 5.38 16.18 -22.58
N LEU A 213 5.58 15.99 -23.88
CA LEU A 213 6.63 15.16 -24.43
C LEU A 213 8.05 15.65 -24.14
N GLY A 214 8.24 16.96 -23.95
CA GLY A 214 9.54 17.53 -23.61
C GLY A 214 10.02 17.16 -22.20
N GLN A 215 9.10 17.20 -21.21
CA GLN A 215 9.40 16.75 -19.86
C GLN A 215 9.59 15.23 -19.81
N ALA A 216 8.74 14.48 -20.51
CA ALA A 216 8.88 13.03 -20.61
C ALA A 216 10.26 12.63 -21.13
N GLU A 217 10.70 13.22 -22.24
CA GLU A 217 12.02 12.94 -22.83
C GLU A 217 13.15 13.26 -21.84
N THR A 218 13.06 14.37 -21.13
CA THR A 218 14.07 14.78 -20.14
C THR A 218 14.24 13.73 -19.05
N TYR A 219 13.15 13.27 -18.44
CA TYR A 219 13.20 12.27 -17.37
C TYR A 219 13.62 10.89 -17.89
N PHE A 220 13.16 10.46 -19.06
CA PHE A 220 13.62 9.21 -19.66
C PHE A 220 15.12 9.23 -19.98
N ARG A 221 15.68 10.36 -20.44
CA ARG A 221 17.13 10.49 -20.67
C ARG A 221 17.93 10.37 -19.39
N LEU A 222 17.46 10.92 -18.27
CA LEU A 222 18.10 10.74 -16.96
C LEU A 222 18.16 9.24 -16.58
N GLY A 223 17.07 8.52 -16.76
CA GLY A 223 17.03 7.07 -16.54
C GLY A 223 17.95 6.30 -17.49
N LEU A 224 17.98 6.66 -18.78
CA LEU A 224 18.84 6.02 -19.76
C LEU A 224 20.31 6.15 -19.38
N ASP A 225 20.74 7.35 -18.99
CA ASP A 225 22.13 7.59 -18.59
C ASP A 225 22.50 6.79 -17.33
N PHE A 226 21.59 6.67 -16.39
CA PHE A 226 21.79 5.86 -15.19
C PHE A 226 21.98 4.38 -15.54
N PHE A 227 21.05 3.76 -16.29
CA PHE A 227 21.13 2.34 -16.61
C PHE A 227 22.32 1.98 -17.50
N ARG A 228 22.73 2.89 -18.39
CA ARG A 228 23.97 2.75 -19.17
C ARG A 228 25.21 2.70 -18.29
N ARG A 229 25.30 3.58 -17.28
CA ARG A 229 26.42 3.57 -16.32
C ARG A 229 26.44 2.30 -15.49
N GLN A 230 25.28 1.79 -15.10
CA GLN A 230 25.14 0.52 -14.37
C GLN A 230 25.34 -0.71 -15.27
N LYS A 231 25.42 -0.55 -16.59
CA LYS A 231 25.45 -1.62 -17.58
C LYS A 231 24.21 -2.53 -17.52
N ASP A 232 23.09 -1.98 -17.03
CA ASP A 232 21.81 -2.67 -16.97
C ASP A 232 21.13 -2.63 -18.33
N ARG A 233 21.40 -3.66 -19.13
CA ARG A 233 20.92 -3.77 -20.51
C ARG A 233 19.40 -3.94 -20.59
N THR A 234 18.80 -4.56 -19.59
CA THR A 234 17.36 -4.78 -19.53
C THR A 234 16.61 -3.46 -19.35
N ASN A 235 16.95 -2.69 -18.34
CA ASN A 235 16.33 -1.38 -18.10
C ASN A 235 16.73 -0.36 -19.17
N GLU A 236 17.95 -0.42 -19.73
CA GLU A 236 18.34 0.38 -20.90
C GLU A 236 17.36 0.14 -22.07
N ALA A 237 17.02 -1.12 -22.37
CA ALA A 237 16.09 -1.46 -23.45
C ALA A 237 14.68 -0.91 -23.20
N ILE A 238 14.19 -0.97 -21.97
CA ILE A 238 12.89 -0.41 -21.58
C ILE A 238 12.85 1.09 -21.80
N VAL A 239 13.86 1.80 -21.31
CA VAL A 239 13.90 3.26 -21.44
C VAL A 239 14.04 3.70 -22.90
N LEU A 240 14.82 2.97 -23.71
CA LEU A 240 14.90 3.20 -25.14
C LEU A 240 13.54 2.98 -25.83
N ASN A 241 12.79 1.97 -25.42
CA ASN A 241 11.44 1.75 -25.92
C ASN A 241 10.52 2.95 -25.62
N ASN A 242 10.56 3.46 -24.39
CA ASN A 242 9.75 4.60 -23.97
C ASN A 242 10.18 5.90 -24.68
N LEU A 243 11.47 6.13 -24.88
CA LEU A 243 11.98 7.24 -25.70
C LEU A 243 11.53 7.12 -27.16
N GLY A 244 11.44 5.89 -27.67
CA GLY A 244 10.88 5.60 -29.00
C GLY A 244 9.41 5.99 -29.09
N GLU A 245 8.63 5.70 -28.04
CA GLU A 245 7.23 6.11 -27.95
C GLU A 245 7.09 7.63 -27.92
N VAL A 246 7.85 8.31 -27.04
CA VAL A 246 7.86 9.78 -26.97
C VAL A 246 8.17 10.37 -28.33
N SER A 247 9.23 9.86 -29.01
CA SER A 247 9.61 10.31 -30.37
C SER A 247 8.50 10.05 -31.38
N THR A 248 7.76 8.95 -31.25
CA THR A 248 6.60 8.64 -32.11
C THR A 248 5.49 9.67 -31.92
N LYS A 249 5.16 9.99 -30.66
CA LYS A 249 4.17 11.03 -30.32
C LYS A 249 4.61 12.43 -30.77
N GLN A 250 5.93 12.71 -30.77
CA GLN A 250 6.53 13.93 -31.36
C GLN A 250 6.53 13.92 -32.89
N LYS A 251 6.08 12.83 -33.54
CA LYS A 251 6.13 12.58 -34.98
C LYS A 251 7.56 12.53 -35.54
N ASN A 252 8.57 12.36 -34.69
CA ASN A 252 9.96 12.15 -35.11
C ASN A 252 10.22 10.65 -35.35
N TYR A 253 9.65 10.14 -36.42
CA TYR A 253 9.68 8.70 -36.71
C TYR A 253 11.10 8.16 -36.94
N ALA A 254 12.02 8.99 -37.46
CA ALA A 254 13.41 8.57 -37.65
C ALA A 254 14.13 8.33 -36.32
N GLN A 255 13.87 9.15 -35.31
CA GLN A 255 14.41 8.99 -33.96
C GLN A 255 13.72 7.84 -33.24
N ALA A 256 12.39 7.74 -33.37
CA ALA A 256 11.62 6.63 -32.83
C ALA A 256 12.15 5.28 -33.34
N HIS A 257 12.32 5.13 -34.63
CA HIS A 257 12.87 3.92 -35.24
C HIS A 257 14.26 3.56 -34.68
N ARG A 258 15.16 4.54 -34.53
CA ARG A 258 16.49 4.29 -33.92
C ARG A 258 16.39 3.77 -32.49
N PHE A 259 15.64 4.44 -31.63
CA PHE A 259 15.49 4.03 -30.26
C PHE A 259 14.85 2.64 -30.13
N LEU A 260 13.76 2.40 -30.86
CA LEU A 260 13.03 1.13 -30.80
C LEU A 260 13.84 -0.04 -31.39
N THR A 261 14.65 0.21 -32.41
CA THR A 261 15.54 -0.83 -32.97
C THR A 261 16.64 -1.19 -31.96
N GLN A 262 17.24 -0.20 -31.28
CA GLN A 262 18.21 -0.45 -30.23
C GLN A 262 17.57 -1.20 -29.06
N ALA A 263 16.36 -0.79 -28.62
CA ALA A 263 15.59 -1.49 -27.58
C ALA A 263 15.36 -2.96 -27.96
N LEU A 264 14.88 -3.20 -29.18
CA LEU A 264 14.63 -4.54 -29.69
C LEU A 264 15.88 -5.41 -29.74
N GLN A 265 17.02 -4.86 -30.21
CA GLN A 265 18.29 -5.58 -30.24
C GLN A 265 18.78 -5.97 -28.84
N LEU A 266 18.72 -5.05 -27.88
CA LEU A 266 19.10 -5.33 -26.50
C LEU A 266 18.18 -6.37 -25.86
N ALA A 267 16.86 -6.23 -26.04
CA ALA A 267 15.88 -7.16 -25.51
C ALA A 267 16.07 -8.58 -26.08
N GLN A 268 16.37 -8.71 -27.36
CA GLN A 268 16.66 -10.00 -27.99
C GLN A 268 17.96 -10.62 -27.48
N ALA A 269 19.01 -9.80 -27.31
CA ALA A 269 20.29 -10.28 -26.75
C ALA A 269 20.15 -10.78 -25.32
N ASN A 270 19.27 -10.14 -24.53
CA ASN A 270 18.97 -10.54 -23.16
C ASN A 270 17.88 -11.62 -23.06
N GLN A 271 17.31 -12.08 -24.17
CA GLN A 271 16.19 -13.02 -24.23
C GLN A 271 14.93 -12.52 -23.50
N ASP A 272 14.78 -11.20 -23.36
CA ASP A 272 13.62 -10.57 -22.74
C ASP A 272 12.43 -10.57 -23.72
N ALA A 273 11.52 -11.51 -23.52
CA ALA A 273 10.33 -11.66 -24.35
C ALA A 273 9.36 -10.49 -24.18
N SER A 274 9.30 -9.88 -23.02
CA SER A 274 8.39 -8.77 -22.69
C SER A 274 8.78 -7.51 -23.46
N VAL A 275 10.02 -7.05 -23.29
CA VAL A 275 10.53 -5.87 -23.99
C VAL A 275 10.62 -6.12 -25.50
N THR A 276 10.93 -7.36 -25.93
CA THR A 276 10.89 -7.74 -27.35
C THR A 276 9.50 -7.57 -27.94
N ALA A 277 8.46 -8.02 -27.24
CA ALA A 277 7.07 -7.86 -27.66
C ALA A 277 6.67 -6.37 -27.74
N ALA A 278 6.97 -5.61 -26.68
CA ALA A 278 6.65 -4.19 -26.60
C ALA A 278 7.36 -3.36 -27.68
N SER A 279 8.67 -3.54 -27.87
CA SER A 279 9.43 -2.83 -28.90
C SER A 279 8.99 -3.20 -30.32
N SER A 280 8.57 -4.46 -30.51
CA SER A 280 7.98 -4.88 -31.79
C SER A 280 6.64 -4.20 -32.04
N ALA A 281 5.76 -4.07 -31.02
CA ALA A 281 4.50 -3.33 -31.14
C ALA A 281 4.74 -1.84 -31.45
N ALA A 282 5.69 -1.23 -30.77
CA ALA A 282 6.04 0.18 -30.97
C ALA A 282 6.61 0.43 -32.38
N LEU A 283 7.50 -0.45 -32.87
CA LEU A 283 8.00 -0.39 -34.26
C LEU A 283 6.86 -0.57 -35.25
N ALA A 284 5.95 -1.51 -35.01
CA ALA A 284 4.77 -1.70 -35.87
C ALA A 284 3.94 -0.42 -35.96
N GLN A 285 3.75 0.29 -34.84
CA GLN A 285 3.05 1.58 -34.85
C GLN A 285 3.79 2.65 -35.64
N VAL A 286 5.11 2.74 -35.51
CA VAL A 286 5.92 3.69 -36.29
C VAL A 286 5.77 3.40 -37.79
N PHE A 287 5.90 2.15 -38.23
CA PHE A 287 5.70 1.76 -39.60
C PHE A 287 4.29 2.05 -40.12
N PHE A 288 3.28 1.78 -39.30
CA PHE A 288 1.89 2.13 -39.61
C PHE A 288 1.73 3.64 -39.85
N LEU A 289 2.27 4.48 -38.96
CA LEU A 289 2.19 5.93 -39.06
C LEU A 289 2.97 6.49 -40.26
N GLN A 290 3.94 5.74 -40.78
CA GLN A 290 4.68 6.03 -42.00
C GLN A 290 4.00 5.47 -43.27
N GLY A 291 2.85 4.80 -43.16
CA GLY A 291 2.14 4.15 -44.25
C GLY A 291 2.78 2.83 -44.75
N GLN A 292 3.75 2.31 -44.02
CA GLN A 292 4.47 1.07 -44.34
C GLN A 292 3.72 -0.15 -43.76
N HIS A 293 2.52 -0.39 -44.30
CA HIS A 293 1.55 -1.34 -43.69
C HIS A 293 2.04 -2.79 -43.62
N ASP A 294 2.86 -3.25 -44.58
CA ASP A 294 3.38 -4.63 -44.57
C ASP A 294 4.41 -4.84 -43.46
N GLN A 295 5.30 -3.87 -43.26
CA GLN A 295 6.23 -3.90 -42.13
C GLN A 295 5.51 -3.76 -40.80
N ALA A 296 4.51 -2.88 -40.72
CA ALA A 296 3.66 -2.74 -39.54
C ALA A 296 3.01 -4.08 -39.16
N GLN A 297 2.41 -4.80 -40.12
CA GLN A 297 1.82 -6.10 -39.86
C GLN A 297 2.83 -7.16 -39.43
N THR A 298 4.02 -7.16 -40.04
CA THR A 298 5.09 -8.11 -39.69
C THR A 298 5.51 -7.97 -38.22
N TYR A 299 5.82 -6.74 -37.81
CA TYR A 299 6.20 -6.47 -36.42
C TYR A 299 5.05 -6.67 -35.45
N ALA A 300 3.82 -6.28 -35.81
CA ALA A 300 2.65 -6.46 -34.97
C ALA A 300 2.32 -7.95 -34.75
N ARG A 301 2.41 -8.81 -35.79
CA ARG A 301 2.23 -10.26 -35.63
C ARG A 301 3.29 -10.88 -34.73
N ARG A 302 4.55 -10.47 -34.89
CA ARG A 302 5.64 -10.90 -33.99
C ARG A 302 5.35 -10.52 -32.55
N SER A 303 4.94 -9.26 -32.33
CA SER A 303 4.55 -8.76 -31.00
C SER A 303 3.40 -9.57 -30.43
N LEU A 304 2.32 -9.75 -31.19
CA LEU A 304 1.13 -10.47 -30.75
C LEU A 304 1.42 -11.92 -30.33
N ALA A 305 2.23 -12.63 -31.14
CA ALA A 305 2.60 -14.01 -30.83
C ALA A 305 3.42 -14.11 -29.52
N LEU A 306 4.36 -13.19 -29.29
CA LEU A 306 5.12 -13.13 -28.05
C LEU A 306 4.26 -12.73 -26.87
N ALA A 307 3.44 -11.67 -27.02
CA ALA A 307 2.56 -11.15 -25.98
C ALA A 307 1.53 -12.20 -25.51
N GLN A 308 0.99 -13.00 -26.44
CA GLN A 308 0.09 -14.12 -26.10
C GLN A 308 0.82 -15.21 -25.29
N ARG A 309 2.03 -15.58 -25.69
CA ARG A 309 2.85 -16.58 -25.00
C ARG A 309 3.17 -16.17 -23.55
N ILE A 310 3.49 -14.90 -23.34
CA ILE A 310 3.81 -14.35 -22.00
C ILE A 310 2.59 -13.77 -21.29
N LYS A 311 1.40 -13.90 -21.86
CA LYS A 311 0.13 -13.37 -21.33
C LYS A 311 0.11 -11.86 -21.09
N ALA A 312 0.90 -11.09 -21.84
CA ALA A 312 0.97 -9.63 -21.79
C ALA A 312 -0.23 -8.99 -22.52
N ARG A 313 -1.40 -8.98 -21.87
CA ARG A 313 -2.68 -8.51 -22.46
C ARG A 313 -2.61 -7.11 -23.07
N PRO A 314 -2.00 -6.07 -22.42
CA PRO A 314 -1.93 -4.73 -23.00
C PRO A 314 -1.11 -4.70 -24.31
N VAL A 315 0.04 -5.37 -24.35
CA VAL A 315 0.86 -5.44 -25.58
C VAL A 315 0.12 -6.20 -26.70
N ALA A 316 -0.59 -7.28 -26.35
CA ALA A 316 -1.41 -8.02 -27.29
C ALA A 316 -2.56 -7.15 -27.86
N LYS A 317 -3.21 -6.35 -27.02
CA LYS A 317 -4.23 -5.36 -27.42
C LYS A 317 -3.65 -4.37 -28.44
N ASP A 318 -2.50 -3.76 -28.13
CA ASP A 318 -1.88 -2.76 -29.00
C ASP A 318 -1.45 -3.36 -30.33
N ALA A 319 -0.88 -4.56 -30.33
CA ALA A 319 -0.53 -5.27 -31.55
C ALA A 319 -1.78 -5.60 -32.40
N CYS A 320 -2.89 -6.01 -31.77
CA CYS A 320 -4.17 -6.24 -32.47
C CYS A 320 -4.69 -4.95 -33.13
N LEU A 321 -4.62 -3.81 -32.44
CA LEU A 321 -5.07 -2.53 -32.99
C LEU A 321 -4.21 -2.08 -34.19
N VAL A 322 -2.87 -2.25 -34.11
CA VAL A 322 -2.00 -1.95 -35.26
C VAL A 322 -2.30 -2.86 -36.44
N LEU A 323 -2.52 -4.17 -36.19
CA LEU A 323 -2.94 -5.12 -37.24
C LEU A 323 -4.27 -4.71 -37.87
N ALA A 324 -5.27 -4.41 -37.05
CA ALA A 324 -6.58 -3.99 -37.52
C ALA A 324 -6.48 -2.73 -38.40
N ASN A 325 -5.79 -1.71 -37.92
CA ASN A 325 -5.63 -0.44 -38.65
C ASN A 325 -4.84 -0.61 -39.94
N SER A 326 -3.73 -1.38 -39.91
CA SER A 326 -2.92 -1.63 -41.10
C SER A 326 -3.66 -2.43 -42.17
N LEU A 327 -4.46 -3.44 -41.76
CA LEU A 327 -5.28 -4.21 -42.70
C LEU A 327 -6.44 -3.38 -43.25
N ALA A 328 -7.07 -2.54 -42.43
CA ALA A 328 -8.14 -1.65 -42.86
C ALA A 328 -7.61 -0.61 -43.90
N ALA A 329 -6.43 -0.06 -43.67
CA ALA A 329 -5.77 0.84 -44.62
C ALA A 329 -5.52 0.16 -45.98
N GLN A 330 -5.26 -1.13 -46.00
CA GLN A 330 -5.12 -1.96 -47.20
C GLN A 330 -6.47 -2.48 -47.74
N ARG A 331 -7.62 -1.99 -47.22
CA ARG A 331 -8.99 -2.43 -47.57
C ARG A 331 -9.30 -3.91 -47.28
N ARG A 332 -8.50 -4.55 -46.41
CA ARG A 332 -8.72 -5.93 -45.95
C ARG A 332 -9.59 -5.94 -44.73
N PHE A 333 -10.88 -5.61 -44.90
CA PHE A 333 -11.79 -5.29 -43.78
C PHE A 333 -12.15 -6.49 -42.89
N GLU A 334 -12.33 -7.69 -43.47
CA GLU A 334 -12.68 -8.87 -42.69
C GLU A 334 -11.61 -9.24 -41.64
N PRO A 335 -10.33 -9.46 -41.99
CA PRO A 335 -9.30 -9.71 -40.99
C PRO A 335 -9.05 -8.49 -40.08
N ALA A 336 -9.25 -7.26 -40.58
CA ALA A 336 -9.15 -6.06 -39.74
C ALA A 336 -10.18 -6.10 -38.61
N LEU A 337 -11.43 -6.42 -38.91
CA LEU A 337 -12.51 -6.54 -37.94
C LEU A 337 -12.23 -7.66 -36.90
N ALA A 338 -11.66 -8.80 -37.33
CA ALA A 338 -11.30 -9.89 -36.43
C ALA A 338 -10.26 -9.42 -35.40
N PHE A 339 -9.18 -8.74 -35.82
CA PHE A 339 -8.17 -8.21 -34.89
C PHE A 339 -8.73 -7.08 -34.03
N TYR A 340 -9.58 -6.21 -34.55
CA TYR A 340 -10.23 -5.17 -33.77
C TYR A 340 -11.09 -5.77 -32.63
N LYS A 341 -11.93 -6.77 -32.94
CA LYS A 341 -12.73 -7.48 -31.92
C LYS A 341 -11.83 -8.13 -30.86
N GLN A 342 -10.74 -8.78 -31.28
CA GLN A 342 -9.78 -9.38 -30.36
C GLN A 342 -9.14 -8.32 -29.44
N GLY A 343 -8.74 -7.19 -30.02
CA GLY A 343 -8.19 -6.07 -29.25
C GLY A 343 -9.20 -5.50 -28.26
N LYS A 344 -10.49 -5.38 -28.65
CA LYS A 344 -11.55 -4.89 -27.79
C LYS A 344 -11.83 -5.81 -26.58
N VAL A 345 -11.88 -7.12 -26.81
CA VAL A 345 -12.00 -8.11 -25.72
C VAL A 345 -10.84 -7.99 -24.70
N LEU A 346 -9.62 -7.77 -25.21
CA LEU A 346 -8.46 -7.56 -24.33
C LEU A 346 -8.60 -6.25 -23.54
N GLU A 347 -9.05 -5.17 -24.18
CA GLU A 347 -9.28 -3.87 -23.53
C GLU A 347 -10.32 -3.98 -22.41
N ASP A 348 -11.48 -4.59 -22.68
CA ASP A 348 -12.54 -4.79 -21.70
C ASP A 348 -12.08 -5.65 -20.51
N SER A 349 -11.16 -6.59 -20.74
CA SER A 349 -10.56 -7.41 -19.68
C SER A 349 -9.53 -6.65 -18.81
N ILE A 350 -9.02 -5.52 -19.27
CA ILE A 350 -8.03 -4.70 -18.55
C ILE A 350 -8.73 -3.57 -17.78
N TYR A 351 -9.76 -2.97 -18.35
CA TYR A 351 -10.40 -1.74 -17.86
C TYR A 351 -11.89 -1.92 -17.56
N GLY A 352 -12.26 -2.79 -16.64
CA GLY A 352 -13.66 -2.92 -16.22
C GLY A 352 -14.20 -1.65 -15.55
N LEU A 353 -15.40 -1.18 -15.93
CA LEU A 353 -16.05 0.02 -15.36
C LEU A 353 -16.21 -0.05 -13.83
N GLU A 354 -16.38 -1.24 -13.30
CA GLU A 354 -16.53 -1.52 -11.88
C GLU A 354 -15.27 -1.14 -11.07
N HIS A 355 -14.08 -1.38 -11.62
CA HIS A 355 -12.82 -1.01 -10.98
C HIS A 355 -12.61 0.50 -10.83
N THR A 356 -13.13 1.28 -11.76
CA THR A 356 -13.00 2.76 -11.71
C THR A 356 -13.84 3.36 -10.59
N ALA A 357 -15.11 2.91 -10.46
CA ALA A 357 -16.01 3.37 -9.40
C ALA A 357 -15.49 2.96 -8.01
N GLN A 358 -14.93 1.78 -7.90
CA GLN A 358 -14.30 1.28 -6.68
C GLN A 358 -13.08 2.09 -6.28
N LEU A 359 -12.21 2.41 -7.21
CA LEU A 359 -11.04 3.25 -6.96
C LEU A 359 -11.44 4.64 -6.45
N GLU A 360 -12.45 5.27 -7.07
CA GLU A 360 -12.92 6.59 -6.68
C GLU A 360 -13.52 6.60 -5.26
N ALA A 361 -14.27 5.57 -4.90
CA ALA A 361 -14.83 5.45 -3.55
C ALA A 361 -13.74 5.27 -2.48
N LEU A 362 -12.75 4.40 -2.71
CA LEU A 362 -11.64 4.20 -1.79
C LEU A 362 -10.77 5.45 -1.67
N ARG A 363 -10.57 6.15 -2.78
CA ARG A 363 -9.85 7.42 -2.80
C ARG A 363 -10.57 8.50 -1.99
N SER A 364 -11.89 8.59 -2.11
CA SER A 364 -12.71 9.50 -1.31
C SER A 364 -12.53 9.21 0.19
N GLN A 365 -12.62 7.93 0.59
CA GLN A 365 -12.38 7.51 1.98
C GLN A 365 -10.97 7.85 2.48
N TYR A 366 -9.96 7.68 1.64
CA TYR A 366 -8.59 8.04 2.02
C TYR A 366 -8.39 9.55 2.12
N GLN A 367 -8.98 10.33 1.22
CA GLN A 367 -8.93 11.78 1.29
C GLN A 367 -9.63 12.29 2.56
N GLU A 368 -10.77 11.70 2.92
CA GLU A 368 -11.49 11.97 4.16
C GLU A 368 -10.62 11.63 5.39
N TYR A 369 -10.03 10.45 5.42
CA TYR A 369 -9.09 10.06 6.48
C TYR A 369 -7.88 11.01 6.58
N ARG A 370 -7.26 11.37 5.45
CA ARG A 370 -6.14 12.33 5.41
C ARG A 370 -6.57 13.70 5.94
N ARG A 371 -7.77 14.09 5.64
CA ARG A 371 -8.36 15.33 6.10
C ARG A 371 -8.64 15.32 7.59
N GLU A 372 -9.21 14.24 8.12
CA GLU A 372 -9.40 14.05 9.57
C GLU A 372 -8.06 14.08 10.32
N GLN A 373 -7.01 13.46 9.77
CA GLN A 373 -5.67 13.52 10.33
C GLN A 373 -5.08 14.94 10.31
N GLN A 374 -5.28 15.68 9.23
CA GLN A 374 -4.84 17.07 9.14
C GLN A 374 -5.62 17.99 10.10
N GLU A 375 -6.93 17.79 10.20
CA GLU A 375 -7.78 18.54 11.13
C GLU A 375 -7.44 18.21 12.59
N SER A 376 -7.19 16.94 12.92
CA SER A 376 -6.78 16.54 14.28
C SER A 376 -5.40 17.10 14.64
N ALA A 377 -4.46 17.11 13.71
CA ALA A 377 -3.14 17.70 13.89
C ALA A 377 -3.22 19.24 14.03
N GLN A 378 -4.11 19.89 13.26
CA GLN A 378 -4.35 21.33 13.38
C GLN A 378 -5.01 21.69 14.72
N ARG A 379 -6.02 20.91 15.14
CA ARG A 379 -6.66 21.07 16.46
C ARG A 379 -5.65 20.89 17.60
N TYR A 380 -4.78 19.88 17.49
CA TYR A 380 -3.71 19.68 18.46
C TYR A 380 -2.73 20.86 18.50
N ARG A 381 -2.33 21.38 17.34
CA ARG A 381 -1.43 22.56 17.25
C ARG A 381 -2.07 23.83 17.83
N ILE A 382 -3.35 24.02 17.59
CA ILE A 382 -4.15 25.10 18.18
C ILE A 382 -4.22 24.94 19.71
N GLN A 383 -4.49 23.73 20.19
CA GLN A 383 -4.52 23.45 21.63
C GLN A 383 -3.14 23.61 22.30
N GLN A 384 -2.05 23.26 21.61
CA GLN A 384 -0.70 23.52 22.12
C GLN A 384 -0.41 25.01 22.21
N LEU A 385 -0.71 25.77 21.16
CA LEU A 385 -0.52 27.22 21.16
C LEU A 385 -1.35 27.92 22.25
N GLU A 386 -2.57 27.47 22.49
CA GLU A 386 -3.40 27.95 23.58
C GLU A 386 -2.81 27.61 24.98
N ARG A 387 -2.21 26.43 25.12
CA ARG A 387 -1.53 26.03 26.35
C ARG A 387 -0.26 26.82 26.59
N ASP A 388 0.61 26.93 25.57
CA ASP A 388 1.84 27.70 25.68
C ASP A 388 1.55 29.16 26.01
N GLN A 389 0.46 29.70 25.44
CA GLN A 389 -0.03 31.03 25.82
C GLN A 389 -0.56 31.10 27.26
N ARG A 390 -1.26 30.05 27.73
CA ARG A 390 -1.74 29.98 29.14
C ARG A 390 -0.58 29.84 30.11
N ILE A 391 0.38 28.94 29.81
CA ILE A 391 1.60 28.73 30.63
C ILE A 391 2.43 30.00 30.64
N SER A 392 2.64 30.63 29.49
CA SER A 392 3.36 31.91 29.37
C SER A 392 2.67 33.03 30.13
N ARG A 393 1.32 33.08 30.12
CA ARG A 393 0.58 34.07 30.91
C ARG A 393 0.67 33.84 32.41
N LEU A 394 0.61 32.56 32.83
CA LEU A 394 0.73 32.20 34.26
C LEU A 394 2.15 32.48 34.78
N THR A 395 3.17 32.18 33.98
CA THR A 395 4.58 32.53 34.35
C THR A 395 4.80 34.04 34.36
N LEU A 396 4.20 34.77 33.39
CA LEU A 396 4.32 36.25 33.37
C LEU A 396 3.59 36.91 34.56
N THR A 397 2.40 36.37 34.94
CA THR A 397 1.70 36.87 36.14
C THR A 397 2.41 36.54 37.42
N LEU A 398 3.10 35.40 37.54
CA LEU A 398 3.96 35.05 38.67
C LEU A 398 5.18 36.00 38.77
N VAL A 399 5.80 36.31 37.64
CA VAL A 399 6.99 37.20 37.60
C VAL A 399 6.60 38.66 37.78
N LEU A 400 5.46 39.07 37.22
CA LEU A 400 4.98 40.44 37.31
C LEU A 400 4.17 40.73 38.59
N GLY A 401 3.65 39.67 39.24
CA GLY A 401 2.84 39.79 40.48
C GLY A 401 3.59 40.38 41.67
N VAL A 402 4.87 40.55 41.56
CA VAL A 402 5.73 41.12 42.60
C VAL A 402 5.94 42.63 42.40
N GLY A 403 5.56 43.21 41.28
CA GLY A 403 6.05 44.54 41.00
C GLY A 403 5.09 45.66 40.57
N LEU A 404 3.84 45.48 40.10
CA LEU A 404 3.16 46.64 39.50
C LEU A 404 1.63 46.52 39.44
N SER A 405 0.93 47.10 40.41
CA SER A 405 -0.53 47.23 40.45
C SER A 405 -1.10 48.15 39.33
N LEU A 406 -0.34 48.93 38.62
CA LEU A 406 -0.76 49.85 37.57
C LEU A 406 -0.79 49.22 36.15
N LEU A 407 -0.04 48.13 35.90
CA LEU A 407 -0.06 47.46 34.60
C LEU A 407 -1.22 46.45 34.49
N VAL A 408 -1.84 46.06 35.59
CA VAL A 408 -2.93 45.10 35.65
C VAL A 408 -4.17 45.57 34.85
N PHE A 409 -4.48 46.86 34.90
CA PHE A 409 -5.65 47.37 34.16
C PHE A 409 -5.39 47.46 32.65
N ALA A 410 -4.23 47.90 32.23
CA ALA A 410 -3.87 47.92 30.81
C ALA A 410 -3.74 46.49 30.25
N TRP A 411 -3.22 45.55 31.06
CA TRP A 411 -3.10 44.14 30.69
C TRP A 411 -4.45 43.42 30.64
N LEU A 412 -5.38 43.71 31.53
CA LEU A 412 -6.73 43.17 31.50
C LEU A 412 -7.49 43.55 30.22
N GLY A 413 -7.37 44.82 29.79
CA GLY A 413 -7.97 45.29 28.54
C GLY A 413 -7.36 44.63 27.30
N TRP A 414 -6.05 44.45 27.28
CA TRP A 414 -5.35 43.80 26.18
C TRP A 414 -5.66 42.28 26.11
N ARG A 415 -5.80 41.68 27.26
CA ARG A 415 -6.20 40.23 27.37
C ARG A 415 -7.59 39.96 26.81
N GLN A 416 -8.56 40.86 27.08
CA GLN A 416 -9.91 40.72 26.54
C GLN A 416 -9.93 40.86 25.01
N TYR A 417 -9.16 41.78 24.47
CA TYR A 417 -9.07 41.98 23.03
C TYR A 417 -8.42 40.79 22.31
N GLN A 418 -7.39 40.18 22.88
CA GLN A 418 -6.73 38.99 22.31
C GLN A 418 -7.64 37.76 22.36
N ALA A 419 -8.38 37.56 23.43
CA ALA A 419 -9.29 36.43 23.59
C ALA A 419 -10.48 36.48 22.61
N THR A 420 -11.03 37.69 22.39
CA THR A 420 -12.11 37.87 21.42
C THR A 420 -11.64 37.70 19.98
N ARG A 421 -10.45 38.14 19.66
CA ARG A 421 -9.86 38.01 18.32
C ARG A 421 -9.50 36.56 17.97
N GLN A 422 -9.10 35.77 18.97
CA GLN A 422 -8.81 34.34 18.78
C GLN A 422 -10.08 33.50 18.62
N ARG A 423 -11.12 33.79 19.41
CA ARG A 423 -12.42 33.12 19.29
C ARG A 423 -13.05 33.31 17.91
N ASN A 424 -13.00 34.56 17.38
CA ASN A 424 -13.54 34.85 16.07
C ASN A 424 -12.76 34.24 14.90
N ARG A 425 -11.45 33.99 15.08
CA ARG A 425 -10.64 33.29 14.07
C ARG A 425 -10.87 31.79 14.10
N ALA A 426 -10.95 31.20 15.30
CA ALA A 426 -11.22 29.75 15.45
C ALA A 426 -12.63 29.39 14.97
N GLN A 427 -13.63 30.25 15.23
CA GLN A 427 -14.99 30.05 14.73
C GLN A 427 -15.08 30.08 13.21
N LYS A 428 -14.43 31.05 12.55
CA LYS A 428 -14.42 31.13 11.07
C LYS A 428 -13.72 29.93 10.41
N GLN A 429 -12.68 29.39 11.03
CA GLN A 429 -11.99 28.21 10.51
C GLN A 429 -12.82 26.93 10.68
N ALA A 430 -13.55 26.82 11.79
CA ALA A 430 -14.44 25.68 12.04
C ALA A 430 -15.67 25.70 11.10
N GLU A 431 -16.25 26.85 10.82
CA GLU A 431 -17.37 27.00 9.87
C GLU A 431 -16.95 26.60 8.45
N GLN A 432 -15.79 27.06 7.97
CA GLN A 432 -15.29 26.71 6.63
C GLN A 432 -14.91 25.23 6.50
N ALA A 433 -14.49 24.60 7.59
CA ALA A 433 -14.22 23.16 7.60
C ALA A 433 -15.52 22.33 7.57
N ALA A 434 -16.54 22.78 8.29
CA ALA A 434 -17.85 22.12 8.33
C ALA A 434 -18.57 22.15 6.98
N GLU A 435 -18.59 23.32 6.30
CA GLU A 435 -19.20 23.44 4.95
C GLU A 435 -18.52 22.53 3.91
N ARG A 436 -17.19 22.38 4.00
CA ARG A 436 -16.45 21.48 3.10
C ARG A 436 -16.71 19.99 3.37
N VAL A 437 -16.91 19.61 4.64
CA VAL A 437 -17.29 18.24 5.01
C VAL A 437 -18.67 17.88 4.48
N GLU A 438 -19.63 18.81 4.57
CA GLU A 438 -21.00 18.61 4.10
C GLU A 438 -21.08 18.42 2.57
N GLN A 439 -20.30 19.18 1.82
CA GLN A 439 -20.22 19.04 0.35
C GLN A 439 -19.65 17.66 -0.06
N LEU A 440 -18.60 17.19 0.61
CA LEU A 440 -17.98 15.87 0.32
C LEU A 440 -18.85 14.68 0.77
N GLN A 441 -19.63 14.85 1.85
CA GLN A 441 -20.58 13.82 2.27
C GLN A 441 -21.73 13.61 1.26
N ASN A 442 -22.15 14.67 0.60
CA ASN A 442 -23.21 14.59 -0.41
C ASN A 442 -22.74 13.92 -1.71
N GLU A 443 -21.51 14.14 -2.12
CA GLU A 443 -20.92 13.45 -3.28
C GLU A 443 -20.65 11.96 -3.01
N SER A 444 -20.22 11.62 -1.78
CA SER A 444 -19.94 10.24 -1.37
C SER A 444 -21.22 9.36 -1.31
N ARG A 445 -22.37 9.93 -0.91
CA ARG A 445 -23.63 9.18 -0.79
C ARG A 445 -24.17 8.65 -2.12
N LEU A 446 -23.90 9.32 -3.21
CA LEU A 446 -24.36 8.92 -4.55
C LEU A 446 -23.55 7.74 -5.14
N GLN A 447 -22.29 7.59 -4.73
CA GLN A 447 -21.39 6.57 -5.24
C GLN A 447 -21.39 5.26 -4.43
N GLN A 448 -21.85 5.32 -3.17
CA GLN A 448 -21.83 4.16 -2.27
C GLN A 448 -22.84 3.04 -2.61
N ALA A 449 -23.85 3.30 -3.45
CA ALA A 449 -24.91 2.33 -3.72
C ALA A 449 -24.48 1.16 -4.63
N GLU A 450 -23.37 1.26 -5.34
CA GLU A 450 -22.93 0.28 -6.35
C GLU A 450 -21.80 -0.67 -5.89
N TYR A 451 -21.38 -0.59 -4.63
CA TYR A 451 -20.07 -1.07 -4.17
C TYR A 451 -20.03 -2.36 -3.35
N GLU A 452 -20.88 -3.28 -3.55
CA GLU A 452 -20.97 -4.45 -2.66
C GLU A 452 -20.10 -5.66 -3.06
N LEU A 453 -19.49 -6.24 -2.13
CA LEU A 453 -19.15 -7.61 -1.80
C LEU A 453 -17.69 -8.07 -1.75
N GLY A 454 -16.73 -7.47 -2.45
CA GLY A 454 -15.35 -8.04 -2.46
C GLY A 454 -14.32 -7.37 -1.52
N PHE A 455 -14.71 -6.30 -0.85
CA PHE A 455 -13.79 -5.39 -0.14
C PHE A 455 -13.93 -5.34 1.38
N LYS A 456 -14.94 -6.00 1.90
CA LYS A 456 -15.31 -5.89 3.33
C LYS A 456 -14.18 -6.34 4.26
N ASP A 457 -13.47 -7.42 3.90
CA ASP A 457 -12.33 -7.92 4.70
C ASP A 457 -11.18 -6.93 4.82
N ARG A 458 -10.86 -6.23 3.72
CA ARG A 458 -9.78 -5.23 3.70
C ARG A 458 -10.17 -3.95 4.44
N LYS A 459 -11.44 -3.57 4.39
CA LYS A 459 -11.98 -2.42 5.12
C LYS A 459 -11.92 -2.62 6.63
N LEU A 460 -12.15 -3.85 7.09
CA LEU A 460 -11.97 -4.25 8.50
C LEU A 460 -10.53 -4.06 8.98
N ALA A 461 -9.56 -4.53 8.18
CA ALA A 461 -8.14 -4.38 8.51
C ALA A 461 -7.72 -2.90 8.56
N THR A 462 -8.24 -2.07 7.64
CA THR A 462 -7.95 -0.63 7.58
C THR A 462 -8.55 0.12 8.78
N LEU A 463 -9.77 -0.22 9.19
CA LEU A 463 -10.43 0.38 10.35
C LEU A 463 -9.73 0.00 11.66
N ALA A 464 -9.31 -1.26 11.78
CA ALA A 464 -8.56 -1.72 12.94
C ALA A 464 -7.18 -1.04 13.05
N LEU A 465 -6.51 -0.81 11.92
CA LEU A 465 -5.24 -0.09 11.86
C LEU A 465 -5.43 1.40 12.24
N ALA A 466 -6.51 2.03 11.78
CA ALA A 466 -6.86 3.41 12.13
C ALA A 466 -7.14 3.58 13.64
N ALA A 467 -7.84 2.60 14.24
CA ALA A 467 -8.10 2.59 15.69
C ALA A 467 -6.80 2.42 16.51
N MET A 468 -5.84 1.62 15.99
CA MET A 468 -4.51 1.47 16.62
C MET A 468 -3.73 2.77 16.63
N GLN A 469 -3.65 3.47 15.48
CA GLN A 469 -2.93 4.74 15.38
C GLN A 469 -3.53 5.83 16.27
N LYS A 470 -4.86 5.86 16.39
CA LYS A 470 -5.56 6.74 17.32
C LYS A 470 -5.17 6.43 18.77
N GLY A 471 -5.03 5.13 19.11
CA GLY A 471 -4.59 4.68 20.43
C GLY A 471 -3.15 5.07 20.76
N GLU A 472 -2.22 4.86 19.83
CA GLU A 472 -0.80 5.24 19.97
C GLU A 472 -0.62 6.76 20.07
N PHE A 473 -1.34 7.53 19.25
CA PHE A 473 -1.34 8.98 19.32
C PHE A 473 -1.85 9.51 20.69
N LEU A 474 -2.95 8.95 21.17
CA LEU A 474 -3.47 9.32 22.49
C LEU A 474 -2.51 8.93 23.64
N HIS A 475 -1.76 7.85 23.46
CA HIS A 475 -0.73 7.44 24.42
C HIS A 475 0.45 8.42 24.43
N GLU A 476 0.95 8.81 23.28
CA GLU A 476 2.03 9.80 23.15
C GLU A 476 1.62 11.18 23.72
N VAL A 477 0.37 11.57 23.47
CA VAL A 477 -0.18 12.80 24.05
C VAL A 477 -0.21 12.71 25.57
N LYS A 478 -0.60 11.56 26.14
CA LYS A 478 -0.60 11.34 27.60
C LYS A 478 0.82 11.43 28.19
N GLU A 479 1.81 10.77 27.59
CA GLU A 479 3.21 10.84 28.03
C GLU A 479 3.73 12.28 28.02
N ARG A 480 3.44 13.04 26.95
CA ARG A 480 3.85 14.45 26.87
C ARG A 480 3.17 15.32 27.92
N LEU A 481 1.89 15.03 28.21
CA LEU A 481 1.16 15.70 29.30
C LEU A 481 1.74 15.39 30.67
N ASP A 482 2.14 14.15 30.91
CA ASP A 482 2.76 13.74 32.17
C ASP A 482 4.13 14.41 32.37
N VAL A 483 4.93 14.56 31.30
CA VAL A 483 6.21 15.29 31.33
C VAL A 483 5.98 16.77 31.63
N ILE A 484 5.02 17.41 30.99
CA ILE A 484 4.68 18.82 31.24
C ILE A 484 4.14 19.02 32.65
N ALA A 485 3.34 18.07 33.15
CA ALA A 485 2.79 18.13 34.51
C ALA A 485 3.86 18.03 35.62
N GLN A 486 5.00 17.42 35.33
CA GLN A 486 6.10 17.32 36.29
C GLN A 486 6.81 18.67 36.53
N THR A 487 6.80 19.56 35.53
CA THR A 487 7.50 20.86 35.59
C THR A 487 6.55 22.03 35.78
N ALA A 488 5.24 21.79 35.83
CA ALA A 488 4.19 22.80 35.93
C ALA A 488 3.82 23.12 37.39
N ASP A 489 3.34 24.34 37.62
CA ASP A 489 2.76 24.74 38.91
C ASP A 489 1.43 23.99 39.22
N GLU A 490 0.93 24.16 40.43
CA GLU A 490 -0.23 23.40 40.95
C GLU A 490 -1.53 23.65 40.13
N GLU A 491 -1.68 24.85 39.57
CA GLU A 491 -2.88 25.20 38.78
C GLU A 491 -2.82 24.62 37.37
N VAL A 492 -1.66 24.70 36.75
CA VAL A 492 -1.42 24.08 35.44
C VAL A 492 -1.48 22.56 35.55
N ARG A 493 -0.95 21.99 36.63
CA ARG A 493 -1.02 20.54 36.90
C ARG A 493 -2.47 20.06 37.03
N ARG A 494 -3.33 20.82 37.69
CA ARG A 494 -4.78 20.52 37.80
C ARG A 494 -5.48 20.57 36.44
N GLN A 495 -5.15 21.54 35.59
CA GLN A 495 -5.72 21.66 34.24
C GLN A 495 -5.24 20.55 33.32
N LEU A 496 -3.97 20.17 33.39
CA LEU A 496 -3.41 19.02 32.67
C LEU A 496 -4.03 17.70 33.15
N GLY A 497 -4.31 17.55 34.44
CA GLY A 497 -5.02 16.41 35.00
C GLY A 497 -6.46 16.27 34.48
N ARG A 498 -7.20 17.39 34.33
CA ARG A 498 -8.55 17.39 33.72
C ARG A 498 -8.50 17.03 32.23
N LEU A 499 -7.51 17.50 31.52
CA LEU A 499 -7.34 17.19 30.11
C LEU A 499 -6.97 15.71 29.91
N ARG A 500 -6.11 15.16 30.77
CA ARG A 500 -5.78 13.74 30.80
C ARG A 500 -7.03 12.88 31.01
N LEU A 501 -7.86 13.25 31.99
CA LEU A 501 -9.15 12.59 32.26
C LEU A 501 -10.11 12.69 31.05
N SER A 502 -10.16 13.82 30.37
CA SER A 502 -10.96 14.01 29.16
C SER A 502 -10.47 13.12 28.00
N ILE A 503 -9.16 12.97 27.87
CA ILE A 503 -8.55 12.06 26.89
C ILE A 503 -8.85 10.60 27.26
N GLU A 504 -8.86 10.25 28.56
CA GLU A 504 -9.25 8.92 29.03
C GLU A 504 -10.73 8.59 28.77
N GLN A 505 -11.61 9.54 29.00
CA GLN A 505 -13.05 9.37 28.76
C GLN A 505 -13.41 9.32 27.26
N ASN A 506 -12.72 10.08 26.41
CA ASN A 506 -12.93 10.09 24.96
C ASN A 506 -12.14 8.98 24.23
N GLY A 507 -11.16 8.39 24.90
CA GLY A 507 -10.38 7.26 24.38
C GLY A 507 -11.07 5.89 24.57
N SER A 508 -12.22 5.83 25.27
CA SER A 508 -12.90 4.57 25.50
C SER A 508 -13.61 4.05 24.25
N SER A 509 -13.12 2.99 23.75
CA SER A 509 -13.31 2.33 22.46
C SER A 509 -14.68 1.66 22.22
N ASN A 510 -15.74 1.96 22.96
CA ASN A 510 -17.00 1.23 22.78
C ASN A 510 -17.67 1.53 21.42
N LYS A 511 -17.67 2.80 20.97
CA LYS A 511 -18.28 3.16 19.67
C LYS A 511 -17.47 2.62 18.47
N ASP A 512 -16.15 2.70 18.56
CA ASP A 512 -15.26 2.19 17.52
C ASP A 512 -15.35 0.64 17.46
N TRP A 513 -15.56 0.00 18.64
CA TRP A 513 -15.79 -1.43 18.73
C TRP A 513 -17.16 -1.87 18.16
N ASP A 514 -18.22 -1.14 18.45
CA ASP A 514 -19.56 -1.48 17.96
C ASP A 514 -19.61 -1.37 16.43
N GLN A 515 -18.93 -0.39 15.87
CA GLN A 515 -18.79 -0.20 14.45
C GLN A 515 -17.94 -1.30 13.79
N PHE A 516 -16.83 -1.67 14.41
CA PHE A 516 -16.00 -2.81 14.00
C PHE A 516 -16.82 -4.11 14.06
N ARG A 517 -17.60 -4.32 15.13
CA ARG A 517 -18.43 -5.50 15.31
C ARG A 517 -19.44 -5.66 14.16
N VAL A 518 -20.15 -4.58 13.80
CA VAL A 518 -21.13 -4.63 12.71
C VAL A 518 -20.50 -5.06 11.41
N ILE A 519 -19.38 -4.44 11.00
CA ILE A 519 -18.67 -4.79 9.77
C ILE A 519 -18.04 -6.19 9.88
N PHE A 520 -17.56 -6.55 11.06
CA PHE A 520 -17.02 -7.89 11.31
C PHE A 520 -18.11 -8.96 11.16
N GLU A 521 -19.31 -8.73 11.68
CA GLU A 521 -20.46 -9.63 11.56
C GLU A 521 -20.98 -9.71 10.11
N GLU A 522 -20.85 -8.65 9.31
CA GLU A 522 -21.15 -8.68 7.88
C GLU A 522 -20.16 -9.55 7.08
N VAL A 523 -18.90 -9.58 7.48
CA VAL A 523 -17.83 -10.35 6.83
C VAL A 523 -17.76 -11.78 7.39
N HIS A 524 -18.01 -11.93 8.67
CA HIS A 524 -17.98 -13.20 9.40
C HIS A 524 -19.31 -13.46 10.08
N PRO A 525 -20.38 -13.76 9.28
CA PRO A 525 -21.71 -13.97 9.83
C PRO A 525 -21.71 -15.16 10.79
N ASN A 526 -22.39 -14.98 11.92
CA ASN A 526 -22.54 -15.98 12.99
C ASN A 526 -21.29 -16.26 13.85
N PHE A 527 -20.14 -15.63 13.61
CA PHE A 527 -18.92 -15.90 14.39
C PHE A 527 -19.14 -15.75 15.91
N PHE A 528 -19.72 -14.64 16.35
CA PHE A 528 -19.96 -14.41 17.78
C PHE A 528 -21.03 -15.34 18.36
N ALA A 529 -22.09 -15.58 17.58
CA ALA A 529 -23.16 -16.48 17.99
C ALA A 529 -22.64 -17.92 18.15
N GLU A 530 -21.83 -18.38 17.23
CA GLU A 530 -21.24 -19.71 17.26
C GLU A 530 -20.22 -19.86 18.40
N LEU A 531 -19.37 -18.85 18.60
CA LEU A 531 -18.42 -18.85 19.70
C LEU A 531 -19.12 -18.88 21.07
N GLN A 532 -20.19 -18.10 21.25
CA GLN A 532 -20.99 -18.11 22.49
C GLN A 532 -21.79 -19.39 22.65
N ARG A 533 -22.29 -19.98 21.55
CA ARG A 533 -23.02 -21.25 21.62
C ARG A 533 -22.13 -22.41 22.08
N GLN A 534 -20.89 -22.45 21.54
CA GLN A 534 -19.94 -23.51 21.91
C GLN A 534 -19.31 -23.29 23.29
N PHE A 535 -19.09 -22.03 23.67
CA PHE A 535 -18.39 -21.65 24.90
C PHE A 535 -19.14 -20.54 25.63
N PRO A 536 -20.22 -20.88 26.35
CA PRO A 536 -21.09 -19.89 27.04
C PRO A 536 -20.37 -19.04 28.09
N GLU A 537 -19.23 -19.49 28.59
CA GLU A 537 -18.45 -18.78 29.63
C GLU A 537 -17.57 -17.65 29.08
N VAL A 538 -17.53 -17.46 27.78
CA VAL A 538 -16.72 -16.40 27.14
C VAL A 538 -17.38 -15.04 27.39
N THR A 539 -16.65 -14.16 28.03
CA THR A 539 -17.13 -12.81 28.39
C THR A 539 -17.11 -11.86 27.18
N PRO A 540 -17.86 -10.73 27.22
CA PRO A 540 -17.85 -9.74 26.12
C PRO A 540 -16.45 -9.23 25.76
N ASN A 541 -15.56 -9.08 26.74
CA ASN A 541 -14.18 -8.65 26.47
C ASN A 541 -13.35 -9.76 25.81
N GLU A 542 -13.62 -11.00 26.12
CA GLU A 542 -12.99 -12.15 25.48
C GLU A 542 -13.54 -12.37 24.06
N LEU A 543 -14.80 -12.01 23.79
CA LEU A 543 -15.36 -11.97 22.43
C LEU A 543 -14.66 -10.93 21.57
N ARG A 544 -14.37 -9.74 22.13
CA ARG A 544 -13.56 -8.73 21.44
C ARG A 544 -12.18 -9.25 21.10
N LEU A 545 -11.55 -9.90 22.07
CA LEU A 545 -10.25 -10.53 21.87
C LEU A 545 -10.30 -11.62 20.79
N ALA A 546 -11.35 -12.43 20.78
CA ALA A 546 -11.55 -13.50 19.81
C ALA A 546 -11.70 -12.96 18.37
N ALA A 547 -12.45 -11.87 18.17
CA ALA A 547 -12.58 -11.21 16.87
C ALA A 547 -11.24 -10.67 16.36
N LEU A 548 -10.44 -10.05 17.24
CA LEU A 548 -9.12 -9.56 16.89
C LEU A 548 -8.14 -10.71 16.58
N LEU A 549 -8.25 -11.82 17.27
CA LEU A 549 -7.52 -13.04 16.99
C LEU A 549 -7.93 -13.64 15.64
N ARG A 550 -9.22 -13.61 15.31
CA ARG A 550 -9.74 -14.08 14.01
C ARG A 550 -9.15 -13.29 12.84
N LEU A 551 -8.99 -11.98 13.00
CA LEU A 551 -8.31 -11.09 12.06
C LEU A 551 -6.78 -11.13 12.17
N ASN A 552 -6.26 -12.00 13.01
CA ASN A 552 -4.84 -12.29 13.16
C ASN A 552 -3.98 -11.12 13.68
N PHE A 553 -4.56 -10.28 14.57
CA PHE A 553 -3.82 -9.19 15.18
C PHE A 553 -2.75 -9.66 16.17
N SER A 554 -1.62 -8.95 16.23
CA SER A 554 -0.56 -9.19 17.21
C SER A 554 -0.99 -8.82 18.64
N SER A 555 -0.32 -9.38 19.65
CA SER A 555 -0.61 -9.02 21.05
C SER A 555 -0.42 -7.54 21.32
N LYS A 556 0.55 -6.89 20.70
CA LYS A 556 0.79 -5.45 20.79
C LYS A 556 -0.34 -4.66 20.15
N ALA A 557 -0.78 -5.07 18.96
CA ALA A 557 -1.93 -4.47 18.29
C ALA A 557 -3.22 -4.60 19.08
N MET A 558 -3.47 -5.79 19.65
CA MET A 558 -4.63 -6.03 20.51
C MET A 558 -4.57 -5.20 21.79
N ALA A 559 -3.40 -5.00 22.37
CA ALA A 559 -3.21 -4.15 23.54
C ALA A 559 -3.65 -2.70 23.25
N GLY A 560 -3.21 -2.15 22.11
CA GLY A 560 -3.62 -0.82 21.65
C GLY A 560 -5.12 -0.71 21.39
N LEU A 561 -5.71 -1.70 20.73
CA LEU A 561 -7.15 -1.73 20.41
C LEU A 561 -8.05 -1.92 21.63
N LEU A 562 -7.60 -2.69 22.62
CA LEU A 562 -8.35 -2.99 23.83
C LEU A 562 -8.08 -2.00 24.97
N GLY A 563 -7.11 -1.10 24.81
CA GLY A 563 -6.73 -0.12 25.84
C GLY A 563 -6.11 -0.74 27.09
N ILE A 564 -5.41 -1.87 26.97
CA ILE A 564 -4.82 -2.61 28.08
C ILE A 564 -3.33 -2.91 27.80
N SER A 565 -2.57 -3.27 28.83
CA SER A 565 -1.15 -3.62 28.63
C SER A 565 -0.99 -4.93 27.83
N GLU A 566 0.13 -5.08 27.13
CA GLU A 566 0.48 -6.32 26.42
C GLU A 566 0.46 -7.55 27.33
N GLU A 567 0.86 -7.36 28.58
CA GLU A 567 0.85 -8.39 29.59
C GLU A 567 -0.58 -8.80 29.96
N SER A 568 -1.50 -7.83 30.00
CA SER A 568 -2.93 -8.07 30.20
C SER A 568 -3.55 -8.82 29.01
N VAL A 569 -3.12 -8.52 27.79
CA VAL A 569 -3.53 -9.27 26.59
C VAL A 569 -3.04 -10.71 26.67
N LYS A 570 -1.78 -10.95 27.05
CA LYS A 570 -1.24 -12.31 27.22
C LYS A 570 -2.06 -13.09 28.26
N LYS A 571 -2.37 -12.47 29.39
CA LYS A 571 -3.22 -13.08 30.44
C LYS A 571 -4.66 -13.33 29.94
N ALA A 572 -5.22 -12.42 29.16
CA ALA A 572 -6.55 -12.58 28.56
C ALA A 572 -6.57 -13.71 27.52
N ARG A 573 -5.55 -13.82 26.67
CA ARG A 573 -5.37 -14.93 25.72
C ARG A 573 -5.24 -16.27 26.42
N TYR A 574 -4.51 -16.29 27.53
CA TYR A 574 -4.38 -17.51 28.35
C TYR A 574 -5.72 -17.93 28.93
N ARG A 575 -6.49 -16.99 29.51
CA ARG A 575 -7.84 -17.27 30.05
C ARG A 575 -8.82 -17.71 28.96
N LEU A 576 -8.79 -17.03 27.82
CA LEU A 576 -9.60 -17.40 26.67
C LEU A 576 -9.26 -18.82 26.20
N ARG A 577 -7.98 -19.17 26.12
CA ARG A 577 -7.52 -20.50 25.76
C ARG A 577 -8.04 -21.57 26.72
N GLN A 578 -8.03 -21.30 28.02
CA GLN A 578 -8.57 -22.21 29.02
C GLN A 578 -10.08 -22.43 28.85
N LYS A 579 -10.84 -21.36 28.62
CA LYS A 579 -12.29 -21.45 28.41
C LYS A 579 -12.65 -22.17 27.09
N LEU A 580 -11.80 -22.08 26.11
CA LEU A 580 -11.93 -22.79 24.83
C LEU A 580 -11.40 -24.24 24.92
N GLN A 581 -10.91 -24.67 26.06
CA GLN A 581 -10.36 -26.01 26.34
C GLN A 581 -9.19 -26.37 25.41
N LEU A 582 -8.41 -25.36 24.98
CA LEU A 582 -7.25 -25.53 24.10
C LEU A 582 -5.97 -25.78 24.91
N SER A 583 -5.17 -26.74 24.47
CA SER A 583 -3.86 -27.02 25.06
C SER A 583 -2.84 -25.92 24.71
N THR A 584 -1.69 -25.90 25.36
CA THR A 584 -0.62 -24.94 25.05
C THR A 584 -0.01 -25.15 23.66
N ALA A 585 -0.18 -26.33 23.07
CA ALA A 585 0.29 -26.67 21.72
C ALA A 585 -0.65 -26.19 20.62
N ASP A 586 -1.93 -25.94 20.92
CA ASP A 586 -2.91 -25.52 19.93
C ASP A 586 -2.74 -24.07 19.53
N ASN A 587 -2.90 -23.76 18.25
CA ASN A 587 -2.85 -22.38 17.78
C ASN A 587 -4.20 -21.69 17.95
N LEU A 588 -4.28 -20.77 18.93
CA LEU A 588 -5.51 -20.03 19.25
C LEU A 588 -6.07 -19.22 18.05
N VAL A 589 -5.19 -18.70 17.21
CA VAL A 589 -5.59 -17.92 16.02
C VAL A 589 -6.18 -18.85 14.96
N GLU A 590 -5.52 -19.97 14.70
CA GLU A 590 -5.99 -20.98 13.77
C GLU A 590 -7.35 -21.55 14.18
N PHE A 591 -7.54 -21.76 15.47
CA PHE A 591 -8.83 -22.15 16.03
C PHE A 591 -9.93 -21.12 15.71
N MET A 592 -9.65 -19.82 15.91
CA MET A 592 -10.59 -18.74 15.58
C MET A 592 -10.89 -18.65 14.08
N MET A 593 -9.95 -19.00 13.23
CA MET A 593 -10.16 -19.01 11.77
C MET A 593 -11.03 -20.17 11.30
N ARG A 594 -10.98 -21.30 11.99
CA ARG A 594 -11.77 -22.49 11.66
C ARG A 594 -13.23 -22.41 12.13
N LEU A 595 -13.54 -21.56 13.10
CA LEU A 595 -14.88 -21.43 13.65
C LEU A 595 -15.94 -21.08 12.60
N ASP A 596 -15.57 -20.29 11.57
CA ASP A 596 -16.47 -19.95 10.45
C ASP A 596 -16.60 -21.09 9.41
N ALA A 597 -15.56 -21.90 9.24
CA ALA A 597 -15.57 -22.97 8.25
C ALA A 597 -16.53 -24.13 8.65
N ALA A 598 -16.79 -24.28 9.93
CA ALA A 598 -17.72 -25.30 10.45
C ALA A 598 -19.19 -24.94 10.23
N SER A 599 -19.52 -23.66 10.03
CA SER A 599 -20.91 -23.20 9.76
C SER A 599 -21.31 -23.34 8.29
N LEU A 600 -20.35 -23.45 7.37
CA LEU A 600 -20.59 -23.66 5.93
C LEU A 600 -20.65 -25.13 5.54
N SER A 601 -20.18 -26.02 6.37
CA SER A 601 -20.34 -27.47 6.23
C SER A 601 -21.29 -27.96 7.31
N GLY A 602 -22.57 -27.89 7.01
CA GLY A 602 -23.57 -28.58 7.81
C GLY A 602 -23.21 -30.05 7.88
N THR A 603 -23.36 -30.62 9.07
CA THR A 603 -23.35 -32.03 9.43
C THR A 603 -22.01 -32.66 9.83
N ALA A 604 -22.07 -33.10 11.05
CA ALA A 604 -21.67 -34.41 11.53
C ALA A 604 -20.18 -34.70 11.78
N ALA A 605 -20.05 -35.03 13.04
CA ALA A 605 -19.12 -36.02 13.56
C ALA A 605 -17.65 -35.61 13.65
N ILE A 606 -17.24 -35.32 14.85
CA ILE A 606 -16.34 -36.27 15.53
C ILE A 606 -16.48 -36.06 17.04
N LYS A 607 -17.33 -36.86 17.59
CA LYS A 607 -17.16 -37.38 18.94
C LYS A 607 -16.35 -38.64 18.83
N ASN A 608 -15.44 -38.84 19.72
CA ASN A 608 -14.69 -40.04 20.07
C ASN A 608 -13.48 -40.37 19.17
N GLN A 609 -12.29 -40.25 19.70
CA GLN A 609 -11.56 -41.37 20.31
C GLN A 609 -10.15 -40.92 20.71
N GLU A 610 -9.92 -41.24 21.94
CA GLU A 610 -8.71 -41.55 22.74
C GLU A 610 -7.63 -40.49 22.86
#